data_0b61d3568a16e7d65c83d06e284ff4f4
#
_entry.id   0b61d3568a16e7d65c83d06e284ff4f4
#
_cell.length_a   1.000
_cell.length_b   1.000
_cell.length_c   1.000
_cell.angle_alpha   90.00
_cell.angle_beta   90.00
_cell.angle_gamma   90.00
#
_symmetry.space_group_name_H-M   'P 1'
#
loop_
_entity.id
_entity.type
_entity.pdbx_description
1 polymer ?
#
loop_
_entity_poly.entity_id
_entity_poly.type
_entity_poly.pdbx_seq_one_letter_code
_entity_poly.pdbx_strand_id
1 'polypeptide(L)'
;MNNLKICEINIEKSTLAKTLEKTYQIDWGFEVYNHMEPFYHLRACIEEPLVIEKGNIVPVPTGIYPQILNPSYVIEVTSLSGMIYNYKTVMPEGVTYFPYTFRDEMWVFLENKNSEAVIVQPTQKIAQFTVKELPRIVINYVESIEESLWKMNSGKSFIRQIKDKVRNRIKIKGSKNYERNEINQIYGDKNES
;
A
#
# COMPACT_ATOMS: atom_id res chain seq x y z
N MET A 1 21.19 27.69 -1.38
CA MET A 1 19.73 27.78 -1.24
C MET A 1 19.16 26.42 -1.61
N ASN A 2 18.62 25.68 -0.66
CA ASN A 2 17.93 24.42 -0.97
C ASN A 2 16.66 24.79 -1.75
N ASN A 3 16.62 24.40 -3.04
CA ASN A 3 15.39 24.52 -3.82
C ASN A 3 14.34 23.62 -3.17
N LEU A 4 13.35 24.22 -2.53
CA LEU A 4 12.20 23.51 -1.98
C LEU A 4 11.51 22.84 -3.16
N LYS A 5 11.47 21.50 -3.16
CA LYS A 5 10.73 20.75 -4.17
C LYS A 5 9.24 20.82 -3.85
N ILE A 6 8.46 21.36 -4.76
CA ILE A 6 7.01 21.47 -4.65
C ILE A 6 6.38 20.34 -5.44
N CYS A 7 5.48 19.57 -4.82
CA CYS A 7 4.60 18.64 -5.49
C CYS A 7 3.18 19.23 -5.48
N GLU A 8 2.60 19.41 -6.65
CA GLU A 8 1.24 19.88 -6.80
C GLU A 8 0.29 18.67 -6.93
N ILE A 9 -0.79 18.69 -6.16
CA ILE A 9 -1.84 17.67 -6.16
C ILE A 9 -3.18 18.38 -6.27
N ASN A 10 -3.96 18.02 -7.28
CA ASN A 10 -5.37 18.40 -7.33
C ASN A 10 -6.18 17.42 -6.50
N ILE A 11 -7.13 17.92 -5.72
CA ILE A 11 -8.02 17.10 -4.91
C ILE A 11 -9.45 17.42 -5.28
N GLU A 12 -10.19 16.39 -5.67
CA GLU A 12 -11.64 16.45 -5.76
C GLU A 12 -12.26 15.78 -4.53
N LYS A 13 -13.29 16.39 -3.97
CA LYS A 13 -14.08 15.85 -2.86
C LYS A 13 -15.41 15.32 -3.40
N SER A 14 -15.83 14.14 -2.95
CA SER A 14 -17.16 13.61 -3.26
C SER A 14 -18.28 14.54 -2.76
N THR A 15 -19.48 14.36 -3.27
CA THR A 15 -20.66 15.12 -2.80
C THR A 15 -20.92 14.87 -1.32
N LEU A 16 -20.78 13.62 -0.87
CA LEU A 16 -20.95 13.27 0.53
C LEU A 16 -19.87 13.93 1.40
N ALA A 17 -18.60 13.91 1.00
CA ALA A 17 -17.52 14.58 1.72
C ALA A 17 -17.80 16.07 1.90
N LYS A 18 -18.23 16.77 0.85
CA LYS A 18 -18.64 18.20 0.92
C LYS A 18 -19.81 18.43 1.87
N THR A 19 -20.79 17.53 1.88
CA THR A 19 -21.94 17.60 2.78
C THR A 19 -21.53 17.41 4.24
N LEU A 20 -20.72 16.38 4.52
CA LEU A 20 -20.22 16.11 5.87
C LEU A 20 -19.31 17.22 6.39
N GLU A 21 -18.43 17.77 5.54
CA GLU A 21 -17.58 18.92 5.86
C GLU A 21 -18.41 20.11 6.36
N LYS A 22 -19.48 20.44 5.64
CA LYS A 22 -20.41 21.51 6.00
C LYS A 22 -21.21 21.21 7.27
N THR A 23 -21.72 19.96 7.38
CA THR A 23 -22.57 19.54 8.51
C THR A 23 -21.81 19.54 9.83
N TYR A 24 -20.59 19.01 9.81
CA TYR A 24 -19.76 18.89 11.02
C TYR A 24 -18.82 20.07 11.23
N GLN A 25 -18.82 21.06 10.32
CA GLN A 25 -17.96 22.25 10.36
C GLN A 25 -16.46 21.88 10.51
N ILE A 26 -16.00 20.91 9.75
CA ILE A 26 -14.64 20.42 9.78
C ILE A 26 -13.95 20.64 8.43
N ASP A 27 -12.63 20.74 8.42
CA ASP A 27 -11.85 20.65 7.20
C ASP A 27 -11.70 19.18 6.77
N TRP A 28 -12.16 18.87 5.54
CA TRP A 28 -12.14 17.50 5.03
C TRP A 28 -10.76 17.14 4.48
N GLY A 29 -9.92 16.61 5.34
CA GLY A 29 -8.73 15.87 4.90
C GLY A 29 -7.42 16.66 4.90
N PHE A 30 -7.44 17.99 4.97
CA PHE A 30 -6.23 18.79 4.79
C PHE A 30 -5.93 19.75 5.93
N GLU A 31 -6.35 19.41 7.15
CA GLU A 31 -5.82 20.12 8.32
C GLU A 31 -4.28 19.94 8.31
N VAL A 32 -3.61 20.94 7.77
CA VAL A 32 -2.17 21.09 7.97
C VAL A 32 -1.98 21.49 9.42
N TYR A 33 -1.72 20.52 10.27
CA TYR A 33 -1.55 20.74 11.72
C TYR A 33 -0.40 21.71 12.01
N ASN A 34 0.52 21.82 11.07
CA ASN A 34 1.61 22.79 11.06
C ASN A 34 2.26 22.73 9.69
N HIS A 35 2.66 23.84 9.10
CA HIS A 35 3.39 23.88 7.83
C HIS A 35 4.69 23.05 7.81
N MET A 36 5.04 22.40 8.92
CA MET A 36 6.20 21.56 9.13
C MET A 36 5.87 20.05 9.22
N GLU A 37 4.61 19.66 9.27
CA GLU A 37 4.22 18.24 9.33
C GLU A 37 3.81 17.75 7.93
N PRO A 38 4.51 16.73 7.38
CA PRO A 38 4.24 16.26 6.01
C PRO A 38 3.06 15.26 5.96
N PHE A 39 2.22 15.19 6.99
CA PHE A 39 1.14 14.23 7.10
C PHE A 39 -0.23 14.91 7.04
N TYR A 40 -1.11 14.34 6.23
CA TYR A 40 -2.49 14.73 6.09
C TYR A 40 -3.40 13.58 6.54
N HIS A 41 -4.55 13.90 7.14
CA HIS A 41 -5.46 12.88 7.62
C HIS A 41 -6.51 12.52 6.57
N LEU A 42 -6.84 11.22 6.48
CA LEU A 42 -8.00 10.73 5.75
C LEU A 42 -9.12 10.44 6.74
N ARG A 43 -10.34 10.86 6.40
CA ARG A 43 -11.53 10.69 7.22
C ARG A 43 -12.48 9.66 6.61
N ALA A 44 -13.26 8.99 7.45
CA ALA A 44 -14.34 8.11 7.01
C ALA A 44 -15.48 8.92 6.37
N CYS A 45 -15.69 8.75 5.07
CA CYS A 45 -16.75 9.37 4.30
C CYS A 45 -17.99 8.47 4.29
N ILE A 46 -18.64 8.34 5.44
CA ILE A 46 -19.82 7.50 5.67
C ILE A 46 -20.92 8.32 6.33
N GLU A 47 -22.18 7.97 6.06
CA GLU A 47 -23.34 8.64 6.65
C GLU A 47 -23.68 8.11 8.04
N GLU A 48 -23.54 6.78 8.20
CA GLU A 48 -23.88 6.04 9.41
C GLU A 48 -22.63 5.41 10.04
N PRO A 49 -22.61 5.16 11.36
CA PRO A 49 -21.53 4.45 12.01
C PRO A 49 -21.31 3.06 11.40
N LEU A 50 -20.06 2.74 11.08
CA LEU A 50 -19.64 1.48 10.50
C LEU A 50 -19.10 0.55 11.59
N VAL A 51 -19.71 -0.62 11.75
CA VAL A 51 -19.26 -1.66 12.70
C VAL A 51 -18.27 -2.59 11.99
N ILE A 52 -17.10 -2.76 12.60
CA ILE A 52 -16.09 -3.72 12.14
C ILE A 52 -15.97 -4.82 13.19
N GLU A 53 -16.50 -6.00 12.89
CA GLU A 53 -16.41 -7.15 13.76
C GLU A 53 -14.95 -7.62 13.93
N LYS A 54 -14.69 -8.32 15.02
CA LYS A 54 -13.36 -8.87 15.33
C LYS A 54 -12.78 -9.65 14.16
N GLY A 55 -11.58 -9.30 13.74
CA GLY A 55 -10.83 -9.95 12.66
C GLY A 55 -11.32 -9.63 11.26
N ASN A 56 -12.39 -8.85 11.10
CA ASN A 56 -12.86 -8.44 9.79
C ASN A 56 -12.03 -7.30 9.22
N ILE A 57 -11.92 -7.31 7.89
CA ILE A 57 -11.35 -6.23 7.08
C ILE A 57 -12.48 -5.56 6.33
N VAL A 58 -12.62 -4.25 6.47
CA VAL A 58 -13.69 -3.48 5.84
C VAL A 58 -13.10 -2.31 5.06
N PRO A 59 -13.47 -2.12 3.78
CA PRO A 59 -13.11 -0.93 3.02
C PRO A 59 -13.92 0.28 3.51
N VAL A 60 -13.24 1.39 3.78
CA VAL A 60 -13.86 2.64 4.22
C VAL A 60 -13.57 3.72 3.19
N PRO A 61 -14.61 4.31 2.58
CA PRO A 61 -14.44 5.40 1.63
C PRO A 61 -13.94 6.67 2.32
N THR A 62 -13.12 7.45 1.62
CA THR A 62 -12.61 8.73 2.16
C THR A 62 -13.23 9.95 1.51
N GLY A 63 -13.96 9.79 0.40
CA GLY A 63 -14.49 10.87 -0.39
C GLY A 63 -13.45 11.72 -1.10
N ILE A 64 -12.21 11.27 -1.19
CA ILE A 64 -11.06 11.98 -1.75
C ILE A 64 -10.59 11.33 -3.05
N TYR A 65 -10.55 12.11 -4.13
CA TYR A 65 -10.06 11.74 -5.46
C TYR A 65 -8.80 12.57 -5.76
N PRO A 66 -7.60 12.02 -5.58
CA PRO A 66 -6.36 12.76 -5.79
C PRO A 66 -5.91 12.71 -7.25
N GLN A 67 -5.29 13.78 -7.71
CA GLN A 67 -4.56 13.82 -8.96
C GLN A 67 -3.16 14.38 -8.72
N ILE A 68 -2.16 13.53 -8.69
CA ILE A 68 -0.76 13.94 -8.65
C ILE A 68 -0.38 14.43 -10.06
N LEU A 69 0.22 15.63 -10.15
CA LEU A 69 0.57 16.23 -11.45
C LEU A 69 1.97 15.81 -11.94
N ASN A 70 2.82 15.27 -11.05
CA ASN A 70 4.18 14.89 -11.40
C ASN A 70 4.42 13.39 -11.16
N PRO A 71 4.81 12.62 -12.22
CA PRO A 71 5.00 11.17 -12.13
C PRO A 71 6.16 10.73 -11.22
N SER A 72 6.99 11.66 -10.77
CA SER A 72 8.06 11.36 -9.81
C SER A 72 7.57 11.25 -8.37
N TYR A 73 6.28 11.42 -8.12
CA TYR A 73 5.71 11.37 -6.77
C TYR A 73 4.63 10.30 -6.65
N VAL A 74 4.43 9.87 -5.43
CA VAL A 74 3.40 8.91 -5.02
C VAL A 74 2.77 9.37 -3.71
N ILE A 75 1.47 9.11 -3.53
CA ILE A 75 0.83 9.23 -2.22
C ILE A 75 1.04 7.91 -1.49
N GLU A 76 1.60 8.01 -0.28
CA GLU A 76 1.73 6.90 0.66
C GLU A 76 0.72 7.07 1.77
N VAL A 77 -0.14 6.07 1.97
CA VAL A 77 -1.13 6.04 3.04
C VAL A 77 -0.70 5.02 4.09
N THR A 78 -0.77 5.41 5.35
CA THR A 78 -0.41 4.56 6.50
C THR A 78 -1.48 4.62 7.58
N SER A 79 -1.45 3.64 8.48
CA SER A 79 -2.32 3.61 9.64
C SER A 79 -2.11 4.85 10.52
N LEU A 80 -3.19 5.40 11.03
CA LEU A 80 -3.14 6.47 12.02
C LEU A 80 -2.87 5.87 13.40
N SER A 81 -1.89 6.42 14.13
CA SER A 81 -1.50 5.93 15.46
C SER A 81 -2.67 5.89 16.45
N GLY A 82 -3.57 6.87 16.40
CA GLY A 82 -4.79 6.89 17.22
C GLY A 82 -5.72 5.70 16.94
N MET A 83 -5.83 5.24 15.71
CA MET A 83 -6.58 4.03 15.36
C MET A 83 -5.94 2.78 15.94
N ILE A 84 -4.61 2.69 15.89
CA ILE A 84 -3.86 1.55 16.42
C ILE A 84 -3.99 1.49 17.95
N TYR A 85 -3.71 2.59 18.66
CA TYR A 85 -3.66 2.59 20.11
C TYR A 85 -5.03 2.50 20.77
N ASN A 86 -6.01 3.29 20.28
CA ASN A 86 -7.32 3.39 20.93
C ASN A 86 -8.29 2.30 20.49
N TYR A 87 -8.22 1.88 19.22
CA TYR A 87 -9.19 0.96 18.63
C TYR A 87 -8.61 -0.38 18.21
N LYS A 88 -7.28 -0.57 18.29
CA LYS A 88 -6.59 -1.77 17.77
C LYS A 88 -6.93 -2.06 16.31
N THR A 89 -7.15 -0.98 15.54
CA THR A 89 -7.52 -1.07 14.13
C THR A 89 -6.34 -0.62 13.27
N VAL A 90 -6.01 -1.41 12.28
CA VAL A 90 -4.84 -1.21 11.41
C VAL A 90 -5.22 -1.33 9.95
N MET A 91 -4.39 -0.80 9.05
CA MET A 91 -4.42 -1.17 7.64
C MET A 91 -3.68 -2.51 7.48
N PRO A 92 -4.32 -3.56 6.93
CA PRO A 92 -3.71 -4.90 6.85
C PRO A 92 -2.45 -4.93 5.98
N GLU A 93 -2.38 -4.08 4.95
CA GLU A 93 -1.21 -3.93 4.10
C GLU A 93 -0.07 -3.16 4.77
N GLY A 94 -0.33 -2.50 5.90
CA GLY A 94 0.58 -1.59 6.58
C GLY A 94 0.77 -0.26 5.85
N VAL A 95 1.02 -0.31 4.55
CA VAL A 95 1.21 0.87 3.68
C VAL A 95 0.54 0.64 2.33
N THR A 96 -0.23 1.62 1.88
CA THR A 96 -0.84 1.63 0.53
C THR A 96 -0.26 2.78 -0.29
N TYR A 97 0.05 2.53 -1.57
CA TYR A 97 0.59 3.52 -2.49
C TYR A 97 -0.40 3.84 -3.61
N PHE A 98 -0.66 5.13 -3.83
CA PHE A 98 -1.46 5.63 -4.95
C PHE A 98 -0.53 6.36 -5.94
N PRO A 99 -0.29 5.78 -7.13
CA PRO A 99 0.61 6.36 -8.11
C PRO A 99 -0.01 7.59 -8.81
N TYR A 100 0.81 8.36 -9.53
CA TYR A 100 0.34 9.53 -10.28
C TYR A 100 -0.73 9.23 -11.33
N THR A 101 -0.84 7.97 -11.77
CA THR A 101 -1.88 7.50 -12.71
C THR A 101 -3.23 7.21 -12.05
N PHE A 102 -3.29 7.19 -10.74
CA PHE A 102 -4.52 6.91 -9.99
C PHE A 102 -5.54 8.05 -10.19
N ARG A 103 -6.81 7.69 -10.46
CA ARG A 103 -7.90 8.64 -10.77
C ARG A 103 -9.23 8.24 -10.14
N ASP A 104 -9.17 7.47 -9.08
CA ASP A 104 -10.36 6.99 -8.37
C ASP A 104 -10.37 7.49 -6.94
N GLU A 105 -11.41 7.12 -6.18
CA GLU A 105 -11.49 7.40 -4.76
C GLU A 105 -10.43 6.63 -3.98
N MET A 106 -9.77 7.31 -3.04
CA MET A 106 -8.93 6.62 -2.07
C MET A 106 -9.80 5.89 -1.05
N TRP A 107 -9.67 4.57 -0.99
CA TRP A 107 -10.30 3.74 0.03
C TRP A 107 -9.24 3.28 1.03
N VAL A 108 -9.64 3.20 2.30
CA VAL A 108 -8.78 2.69 3.39
C VAL A 108 -9.37 1.38 3.87
N PHE A 109 -8.59 0.30 3.78
CA PHE A 109 -8.98 -0.98 4.36
C PHE A 109 -8.59 -0.99 5.83
N LEU A 110 -9.57 -1.22 6.72
CA LEU A 110 -9.36 -1.28 8.16
C LEU A 110 -9.60 -2.69 8.67
N GLU A 111 -8.62 -3.26 9.35
CA GLU A 111 -8.72 -4.54 10.04
C GLU A 111 -8.89 -4.33 11.54
N ASN A 112 -9.91 -4.94 12.12
CA ASN A 112 -10.12 -4.93 13.56
C ASN A 112 -9.28 -6.01 14.24
N LYS A 113 -8.21 -5.64 14.92
CA LYS A 113 -7.37 -6.52 15.77
C LYS A 113 -7.83 -6.56 17.23
N ASN A 114 -8.91 -5.86 17.58
CA ASN A 114 -9.45 -5.90 18.93
C ASN A 114 -10.15 -7.23 19.24
N SER A 115 -10.39 -7.50 20.52
CA SER A 115 -11.22 -8.63 20.97
C SER A 115 -12.71 -8.43 20.73
N GLU A 116 -13.15 -7.19 20.57
CA GLU A 116 -14.54 -6.77 20.42
C GLU A 116 -14.72 -6.01 19.09
N ALA A 117 -15.99 -5.82 18.69
CA ALA A 117 -16.33 -4.99 17.55
C ALA A 117 -15.85 -3.54 17.76
N VAL A 118 -15.40 -2.90 16.68
CA VAL A 118 -15.00 -1.49 16.66
C VAL A 118 -15.99 -0.72 15.81
N ILE A 119 -16.36 0.48 16.27
CA ILE A 119 -17.26 1.37 15.55
C ILE A 119 -16.46 2.54 14.99
N VAL A 120 -16.48 2.69 13.68
CA VAL A 120 -15.94 3.88 12.98
C VAL A 120 -17.08 4.86 12.78
N GLN A 121 -16.90 6.07 13.31
CA GLN A 121 -17.90 7.13 13.21
C GLN A 121 -17.77 7.91 11.88
N PRO A 122 -18.85 8.51 11.36
CA PRO A 122 -18.77 9.49 10.29
C PRO A 122 -17.72 10.56 10.59
N THR A 123 -16.94 10.95 9.61
CA THR A 123 -15.87 11.97 9.71
C THR A 123 -14.67 11.60 10.59
N GLN A 124 -14.66 10.45 11.22
CA GLN A 124 -13.52 9.99 12.03
C GLN A 124 -12.25 9.93 11.20
N LYS A 125 -11.13 10.41 11.75
CA LYS A 125 -9.80 10.25 11.14
C LYS A 125 -9.40 8.77 11.21
N ILE A 126 -9.17 8.14 10.04
CA ILE A 126 -8.96 6.68 9.94
C ILE A 126 -7.56 6.30 9.45
N ALA A 127 -6.93 7.16 8.69
CA ALA A 127 -5.59 6.97 8.16
C ALA A 127 -4.89 8.32 8.00
N GLN A 128 -3.62 8.27 7.65
CA GLN A 128 -2.85 9.45 7.27
C GLN A 128 -2.13 9.19 5.96
N PHE A 129 -1.88 10.25 5.19
CA PHE A 129 -1.06 10.14 3.99
C PHE A 129 0.05 11.18 3.95
N THR A 130 1.08 10.86 3.22
CA THR A 130 2.16 11.77 2.83
C THR A 130 2.47 11.61 1.35
N VAL A 131 3.23 12.55 0.79
CA VAL A 131 3.69 12.49 -0.60
C VAL A 131 5.18 12.21 -0.60
N LYS A 132 5.58 11.18 -1.35
CA LYS A 132 6.98 10.78 -1.49
C LYS A 132 7.47 10.95 -2.92
N GLU A 133 8.68 11.46 -3.05
CA GLU A 133 9.40 11.46 -4.32
C GLU A 133 9.97 10.07 -4.58
N LEU A 134 9.74 9.56 -5.79
CA LEU A 134 10.28 8.28 -6.24
C LEU A 134 11.58 8.50 -7.03
N PRO A 135 12.61 7.71 -6.78
CA PRO A 135 13.81 7.74 -7.61
C PRO A 135 13.49 7.26 -9.02
N ARG A 136 14.12 7.86 -10.02
CA ARG A 136 14.05 7.35 -11.39
C ARG A 136 14.83 6.04 -11.48
N ILE A 137 14.13 4.96 -11.85
CA ILE A 137 14.72 3.63 -12.00
C ILE A 137 14.99 3.39 -13.49
N VAL A 138 16.20 2.96 -13.81
CA VAL A 138 16.55 2.42 -15.12
C VAL A 138 16.81 0.93 -14.95
N ILE A 139 16.05 0.12 -15.67
CA ILE A 139 16.19 -1.34 -15.64
C ILE A 139 16.97 -1.76 -16.89
N ASN A 140 18.14 -2.36 -16.70
CA ASN A 140 18.94 -2.94 -17.77
C ASN A 140 18.81 -4.46 -17.70
N TYR A 141 18.39 -5.06 -18.79
CA TYR A 141 18.39 -6.53 -18.94
C TYR A 141 19.76 -6.95 -19.41
N VAL A 142 20.40 -7.83 -18.66
CA VAL A 142 21.73 -8.39 -18.97
C VAL A 142 21.64 -9.88 -19.04
N GLU A 143 22.46 -10.53 -19.92
CA GLU A 143 22.48 -11.98 -20.06
C GLU A 143 23.00 -12.67 -18.79
N SER A 144 23.96 -12.06 -18.10
CA SER A 144 24.50 -12.55 -16.85
C SER A 144 24.87 -11.38 -15.93
N ILE A 145 24.76 -11.62 -14.62
CA ILE A 145 25.28 -10.73 -13.59
C ILE A 145 26.65 -11.28 -13.19
N GLU A 146 27.71 -10.49 -13.40
CA GLU A 146 29.05 -10.90 -12.97
C GLU A 146 29.08 -11.18 -11.48
N GLU A 147 29.57 -12.36 -11.10
CA GLU A 147 29.69 -12.79 -9.69
C GLU A 147 30.64 -11.91 -8.85
N SER A 148 31.45 -11.08 -9.49
CA SER A 148 32.47 -10.27 -8.85
C SER A 148 31.95 -9.27 -7.82
N LEU A 149 30.75 -8.70 -8.05
CA LEU A 149 30.14 -7.72 -7.15
C LEU A 149 29.59 -8.38 -5.85
N TRP A 150 29.37 -9.69 -5.85
CA TRP A 150 28.85 -10.43 -4.70
C TRP A 150 29.96 -11.07 -3.83
N LYS A 151 31.17 -11.17 -4.35
CA LYS A 151 32.32 -11.74 -3.60
C LYS A 151 32.91 -10.78 -2.56
N MET A 152 32.55 -9.49 -2.61
CA MET A 152 33.13 -8.52 -1.67
C MET A 152 32.55 -8.53 -0.27
N ASN A 153 31.41 -9.15 -0.02
CA ASN A 153 30.83 -9.28 1.31
C ASN A 153 30.51 -10.73 1.64
N SER A 154 31.54 -11.43 2.08
CA SER A 154 31.52 -12.58 3.01
C SER A 154 30.37 -13.59 2.89
N GLY A 155 30.71 -14.81 2.68
CA GLY A 155 29.90 -15.97 3.07
C GLY A 155 28.58 -16.10 2.30
N LYS A 156 28.38 -17.25 1.74
CA LYS A 156 27.20 -17.68 0.94
C LYS A 156 25.95 -16.92 1.31
N SER A 157 25.46 -16.04 0.43
CA SER A 157 24.25 -15.26 0.63
C SER A 157 23.17 -16.13 1.28
N PHE A 158 22.47 -15.60 2.29
CA PHE A 158 21.36 -16.27 2.99
C PHE A 158 20.35 -16.90 2.01
N ILE A 159 20.07 -16.23 0.89
CA ILE A 159 19.20 -16.73 -0.17
C ILE A 159 19.80 -17.97 -0.87
N ARG A 160 21.12 -18.01 -1.09
CA ARG A 160 21.78 -19.18 -1.66
C ARG A 160 21.73 -20.38 -0.71
N GLN A 161 21.88 -20.14 0.59
CA GLN A 161 21.73 -21.18 1.60
C GLN A 161 20.29 -21.72 1.67
N ILE A 162 19.28 -20.85 1.53
CA ILE A 162 17.88 -21.28 1.47
C ILE A 162 17.62 -22.08 0.19
N LYS A 163 18.08 -21.59 -0.98
CA LYS A 163 17.95 -22.33 -2.25
C LYS A 163 18.60 -23.70 -2.20
N ASP A 164 19.77 -23.80 -1.61
CA ASP A 164 20.48 -25.09 -1.46
C ASP A 164 19.72 -26.01 -0.47
N LYS A 165 19.19 -25.49 0.62
CA LYS A 165 18.35 -26.25 1.57
C LYS A 165 17.04 -26.73 0.92
N VAL A 166 16.40 -25.90 0.12
CA VAL A 166 15.16 -26.27 -0.60
C VAL A 166 15.46 -27.32 -1.68
N ARG A 167 16.51 -27.14 -2.49
CA ARG A 167 16.93 -28.12 -3.49
C ARG A 167 17.27 -29.49 -2.87
N ASN A 168 17.97 -29.49 -1.73
CA ASN A 168 18.29 -30.72 -1.03
C ASN A 168 17.07 -31.43 -0.44
N ARG A 169 16.08 -30.66 0.06
CA ARG A 169 14.81 -31.24 0.54
C ARG A 169 13.97 -31.84 -0.58
N ILE A 170 13.97 -31.24 -1.77
CA ILE A 170 13.28 -31.76 -2.96
C ILE A 170 13.94 -33.02 -3.45
N LYS A 171 15.29 -33.10 -3.47
CA LYS A 171 16.04 -34.30 -3.84
C LYS A 171 15.77 -35.48 -2.89
N ILE A 172 15.61 -35.25 -1.59
CA ILE A 172 15.35 -36.29 -0.59
C ILE A 172 13.94 -36.88 -0.71
N LYS A 173 12.97 -36.13 -1.25
CA LYS A 173 11.56 -36.58 -1.41
C LYS A 173 11.27 -37.32 -2.73
N GLY A 174 12.28 -37.67 -3.54
CA GLY A 174 12.15 -38.67 -4.62
C GLY A 174 11.08 -38.34 -5.68
N SER A 175 10.95 -37.13 -6.16
CA SER A 175 10.06 -36.84 -7.29
C SER A 175 10.82 -36.45 -8.55
N LYS A 176 11.27 -37.51 -9.29
CA LYS A 176 11.74 -37.34 -10.67
C LYS A 176 10.60 -37.09 -11.69
N ASN A 177 9.33 -37.05 -11.27
CA ASN A 177 8.16 -37.02 -12.18
C ASN A 177 7.33 -35.73 -12.14
N TYR A 178 7.66 -34.74 -11.29
CA TYR A 178 6.83 -33.51 -11.21
C TYR A 178 7.28 -32.39 -12.15
N GLU A 179 8.53 -32.36 -12.55
CA GLU A 179 9.07 -31.22 -13.35
C GLU A 179 8.65 -31.20 -14.85
N ARG A 180 8.07 -32.30 -15.38
CA ARG A 180 7.68 -32.34 -16.80
C ARG A 180 6.19 -32.11 -17.08
N ASN A 181 5.33 -32.35 -16.10
CA ASN A 181 3.88 -32.26 -16.32
C ASN A 181 3.27 -30.91 -15.96
N GLU A 182 3.82 -30.15 -15.01
CA GLU A 182 3.27 -28.85 -14.64
C GLU A 182 3.67 -27.74 -15.61
N ILE A 183 4.86 -27.79 -16.21
CA ILE A 183 5.28 -26.78 -17.20
C ILE A 183 4.50 -26.90 -18.49
N ASN A 184 4.09 -28.10 -18.89
CA ASN A 184 3.26 -28.29 -20.10
C ASN A 184 1.78 -27.95 -19.90
N GLN A 185 1.26 -27.89 -18.67
CA GLN A 185 -0.11 -27.41 -18.39
C GLN A 185 -0.21 -25.88 -18.32
N ILE A 186 0.87 -25.18 -18.04
CA ILE A 186 0.88 -23.71 -17.95
C ILE A 186 1.22 -23.05 -19.29
N TYR A 187 1.94 -23.73 -20.18
CA TYR A 187 2.42 -23.17 -21.47
C TYR A 187 2.06 -23.99 -22.71
N GLY A 188 1.23 -25.02 -22.57
CA GLY A 188 0.72 -25.79 -23.69
C GLY A 188 -0.54 -25.15 -24.28
N ASP A 189 -0.52 -24.91 -25.59
CA ASP A 189 -1.54 -24.43 -26.51
C ASP A 189 -1.55 -22.94 -26.84
N LYS A 190 -0.48 -22.54 -27.53
CA LYS A 190 -0.58 -21.47 -28.54
C LYS A 190 0.35 -21.77 -29.70
N ASN A 191 0.02 -22.81 -30.50
CA ASN A 191 0.44 -22.95 -31.89
C ASN A 191 -0.39 -24.06 -32.50
N GLU A 192 -1.55 -23.68 -33.06
CA GLU A 192 -2.19 -24.34 -34.22
C GLU A 192 -3.39 -23.46 -34.60
N SER A 193 -3.19 -22.69 -35.60
CA SER A 193 -4.01 -22.35 -36.78
C SER A 193 -3.74 -20.93 -37.25
#